data_5e92d862408f05b78622a589e42a5440
#
_entry.id   5e92d862408f05b78622a589e42a5440
#
_cell.length_a   1.000
_cell.length_b   1.000
_cell.length_c   1.000
_cell.angle_alpha   90.00
_cell.angle_beta   90.00
_cell.angle_gamma   90.00
#
_symmetry.space_group_name_H-M   'P 1'
#
loop_
_entity.id
_entity.type
_entity.pdbx_description
1 polymer ?
#
loop_
_entity_poly.entity_id
_entity_poly.type
_entity_poly.pdbx_seq_one_letter_code
_entity_poly.pdbx_strand_id
1 'polypeptide(L)'
;DIPQDGQFPLPGQYSHACELIEDIKKMGDFCIGAACYPEGHVEMEHKKDDIRYLKEKVDCGVDFITTQMFFNNDIFYNFLYRIREQGIMIPVLPGIMPITTKKQLARSCALSGTAVPQRFRAIVDYFGDDPAAMKQAGIAYATDQIIDLIANGVRNIHVYSMNKPEVAAAIMQNLSEIVK
;
A
#
# COMPACT_ATOMS: atom_id res chain seq x y z
N ASP A 1 10.61 -1.94 -8.49
CA ASP A 1 9.92 -1.91 -9.82
C ASP A 1 10.84 -2.56 -10.85
N ILE A 2 10.33 -3.52 -11.59
CA ILE A 2 11.06 -4.15 -12.70
C ILE A 2 11.19 -3.13 -13.82
N PRO A 3 12.42 -2.83 -14.32
CA PRO A 3 12.61 -1.95 -15.45
C PRO A 3 11.84 -2.43 -16.70
N GLN A 4 11.43 -1.49 -17.56
CA GLN A 4 10.62 -1.82 -18.75
C GLN A 4 11.31 -2.77 -19.74
N ASP A 5 12.63 -2.83 -19.73
CA ASP A 5 13.44 -3.74 -20.52
C ASP A 5 13.62 -5.12 -19.87
N GLY A 6 13.08 -5.34 -18.67
CA GLY A 6 13.21 -6.58 -17.91
C GLY A 6 14.63 -6.87 -17.41
N GLN A 7 15.57 -5.96 -17.61
CA GLN A 7 16.93 -6.09 -17.12
C GLN A 7 17.09 -5.31 -15.82
N PHE A 8 17.25 -6.02 -14.73
CA PHE A 8 17.77 -5.39 -13.52
C PHE A 8 19.23 -4.96 -13.78
N PRO A 9 19.64 -3.80 -13.25
CA PRO A 9 21.08 -3.56 -13.12
C PRO A 9 21.71 -4.78 -12.43
N LEU A 10 22.91 -5.13 -12.83
CA LEU A 10 23.68 -6.26 -12.29
C LEU A 10 23.37 -6.42 -10.80
N PRO A 11 23.16 -7.67 -10.32
CA PRO A 11 22.82 -7.91 -8.93
C PRO A 11 23.79 -7.11 -8.08
N GLY A 12 23.21 -6.16 -7.36
CA GLY A 12 23.96 -5.35 -6.44
C GLY A 12 24.47 -6.21 -5.29
N GLN A 13 24.95 -5.55 -4.29
CA GLN A 13 25.47 -6.16 -3.09
C GLN A 13 24.44 -6.94 -2.29
N TYR A 14 23.12 -6.71 -2.55
CA TYR A 14 22.01 -7.26 -1.78
C TYR A 14 21.02 -7.99 -2.70
N SER A 15 20.68 -9.22 -2.33
CA SER A 15 19.67 -10.04 -2.99
C SER A 15 18.28 -9.82 -2.38
N HIS A 16 18.21 -9.50 -1.09
CA HIS A 16 16.99 -9.32 -0.33
C HIS A 16 17.02 -8.06 0.54
N ALA A 17 15.82 -7.53 0.84
CA ALA A 17 15.68 -6.35 1.68
C ALA A 17 16.28 -6.51 3.09
N CYS A 18 16.27 -7.73 3.64
CA CYS A 18 16.84 -8.03 4.96
C CYS A 18 18.32 -7.67 5.03
N GLU A 19 19.10 -8.06 4.04
CA GLU A 19 20.54 -7.80 3.97
C GLU A 19 20.85 -6.30 4.00
N LEU A 20 20.08 -5.53 3.22
CA LEU A 20 20.19 -4.07 3.20
C LEU A 20 19.77 -3.44 4.55
N ILE A 21 18.71 -3.93 5.18
CA ILE A 21 18.23 -3.44 6.47
C ILE A 21 19.30 -3.66 7.55
N GLU A 22 19.86 -4.86 7.62
CA GLU A 22 20.94 -5.19 8.56
C GLU A 22 22.14 -4.29 8.40
N ASP A 23 22.55 -4.00 7.18
CA ASP A 23 23.69 -3.12 6.92
C ASP A 23 23.40 -1.65 7.27
N ILE A 24 22.19 -1.16 6.98
CA ILE A 24 21.76 0.18 7.41
C ILE A 24 21.80 0.29 8.94
N LYS A 25 21.32 -0.72 9.67
CA LYS A 25 21.35 -0.73 11.15
C LYS A 25 22.78 -0.71 11.71
N LYS A 26 23.76 -1.30 11.02
CA LYS A 26 25.18 -1.21 11.39
C LYS A 26 25.76 0.19 11.18
N MET A 27 25.22 0.95 10.23
CA MET A 27 25.71 2.29 9.89
C MET A 27 25.26 3.38 10.85
N GLY A 28 24.19 3.17 11.62
CA GLY A 28 23.69 4.16 12.58
C GLY A 28 22.25 3.89 13.04
N ASP A 29 21.75 4.80 13.86
CA ASP A 29 20.37 4.72 14.41
C ASP A 29 19.36 5.33 13.43
N PHE A 30 19.05 4.59 12.39
CA PHE A 30 18.05 4.98 11.39
C PHE A 30 16.68 4.37 11.72
N CYS A 31 15.62 5.17 11.53
CA CYS A 31 14.26 4.67 11.51
C CYS A 31 13.96 4.08 10.11
N ILE A 32 13.74 2.77 10.06
CA ILE A 32 13.61 2.02 8.81
C ILE A 32 12.15 1.64 8.55
N GLY A 33 11.59 2.12 7.44
CA GLY A 33 10.31 1.66 6.92
C GLY A 33 10.49 0.60 5.83
N ALA A 34 9.63 -0.42 5.81
CA ALA A 34 9.64 -1.44 4.76
C ALA A 34 8.25 -1.70 4.19
N ALA A 35 8.20 -2.25 2.96
CA ALA A 35 6.95 -2.60 2.31
C ALA A 35 6.39 -3.95 2.81
N CYS A 36 5.05 -4.05 2.82
CA CYS A 36 4.33 -5.29 3.03
C CYS A 36 3.10 -5.39 2.10
N TYR A 37 2.56 -6.60 1.94
CA TYR A 37 1.58 -6.91 0.91
C TYR A 37 0.35 -7.58 1.52
N PRO A 38 -0.77 -6.84 1.75
CA PRO A 38 -1.97 -7.41 2.37
C PRO A 38 -2.59 -8.55 1.58
N GLU A 39 -2.49 -8.50 0.26
CA GLU A 39 -2.98 -9.54 -0.66
C GLU A 39 -1.92 -10.60 -1.01
N GLY A 40 -0.70 -10.45 -0.50
CA GLY A 40 0.48 -11.26 -0.83
C GLY A 40 1.29 -10.66 -1.98
N HIS A 41 2.59 -10.92 -1.99
CA HIS A 41 3.47 -10.50 -3.08
C HIS A 41 3.15 -11.29 -4.35
N VAL A 42 3.21 -10.65 -5.52
CA VAL A 42 2.84 -11.28 -6.83
C VAL A 42 3.70 -12.49 -7.18
N GLU A 43 4.94 -12.53 -6.70
CA GLU A 43 5.88 -13.64 -6.92
C GLU A 43 5.72 -14.79 -5.94
N MET A 44 4.87 -14.64 -4.91
CA MET A 44 4.71 -15.65 -3.87
C MET A 44 3.61 -16.65 -4.22
N GLU A 45 3.97 -17.93 -4.31
CA GLU A 45 3.06 -19.03 -4.56
C GLU A 45 2.07 -19.25 -3.40
N HIS A 46 2.51 -19.01 -2.16
CA HIS A 46 1.70 -19.18 -0.95
C HIS A 46 1.71 -17.94 -0.04
N LYS A 47 0.52 -17.37 0.22
CA LYS A 47 0.34 -16.20 1.11
C LYS A 47 0.85 -16.40 2.54
N LYS A 48 0.97 -17.64 3.01
CA LYS A 48 1.53 -17.96 4.35
C LYS A 48 3.02 -17.69 4.42
N ASP A 49 3.74 -17.98 3.34
CA ASP A 49 5.18 -17.77 3.27
C ASP A 49 5.52 -16.27 3.23
N ASP A 50 4.66 -15.46 2.62
CA ASP A 50 4.82 -14.01 2.59
C ASP A 50 4.85 -13.38 3.98
N ILE A 51 3.98 -13.84 4.90
CA ILE A 51 3.98 -13.36 6.30
C ILE A 51 5.23 -13.83 7.06
N ARG A 52 5.74 -15.03 6.78
CA ARG A 52 7.00 -15.51 7.36
C ARG A 52 8.17 -14.64 6.92
N TYR A 53 8.30 -14.36 5.63
CA TYR A 53 9.33 -13.46 5.10
C TYR A 53 9.18 -12.03 5.62
N LEU A 54 7.94 -11.57 5.81
CA LEU A 54 7.69 -10.29 6.46
C LEU A 54 8.20 -10.28 7.90
N LYS A 55 7.98 -11.36 8.65
CA LYS A 55 8.49 -11.51 10.01
C LYS A 55 10.02 -11.48 10.05
N GLU A 56 10.68 -12.25 9.19
CA GLU A 56 12.12 -12.25 9.03
C GLU A 56 12.65 -10.83 8.73
N LYS A 57 12.01 -10.13 7.80
CA LYS A 57 12.35 -8.74 7.45
C LYS A 57 12.19 -7.78 8.64
N VAL A 58 11.12 -7.93 9.42
CA VAL A 58 10.89 -7.10 10.62
C VAL A 58 11.96 -7.37 11.68
N ASP A 59 12.34 -8.63 11.86
CA ASP A 59 13.37 -9.02 12.82
C ASP A 59 14.77 -8.51 12.46
N CYS A 60 15.02 -8.18 11.19
CA CYS A 60 16.25 -7.52 10.76
C CYS A 60 16.36 -6.06 11.24
N GLY A 61 15.30 -5.46 11.81
CA GLY A 61 15.34 -4.13 12.41
C GLY A 61 14.44 -3.09 11.74
N VAL A 62 13.31 -3.50 11.15
CA VAL A 62 12.30 -2.57 10.61
C VAL A 62 11.51 -1.94 11.75
N ASP A 63 11.34 -0.62 11.72
CA ASP A 63 10.62 0.15 12.73
C ASP A 63 9.13 0.33 12.41
N PHE A 64 8.75 0.37 11.13
CA PHE A 64 7.36 0.39 10.68
C PHE A 64 7.22 -0.23 9.28
N ILE A 65 6.01 -0.64 8.93
CA ILE A 65 5.73 -1.17 7.58
C ILE A 65 4.61 -0.38 6.90
N THR A 66 4.77 -0.19 5.57
CA THR A 66 3.74 0.43 4.72
C THR A 66 3.19 -0.62 3.76
N THR A 67 1.86 -0.71 3.67
CA THR A 67 1.25 -1.72 2.80
C THR A 67 1.29 -1.31 1.33
N GLN A 68 1.34 -2.29 0.43
CA GLN A 68 0.88 -2.11 -0.94
C GLN A 68 -0.58 -1.63 -0.90
N MET A 69 -1.00 -0.90 -1.94
CA MET A 69 -2.39 -0.46 -2.07
C MET A 69 -3.36 -1.63 -2.07
N PHE A 70 -4.56 -1.37 -1.59
CA PHE A 70 -5.72 -2.25 -1.62
C PHE A 70 -6.99 -1.41 -1.78
N PHE A 71 -8.08 -2.04 -2.26
CA PHE A 71 -9.35 -1.34 -2.51
C PHE A 71 -10.49 -1.85 -1.61
N ASN A 72 -10.23 -2.81 -0.73
CA ASN A 72 -11.15 -3.29 0.29
C ASN A 72 -10.45 -3.32 1.65
N ASN A 73 -10.98 -2.58 2.62
CA ASN A 73 -10.40 -2.48 3.95
C ASN A 73 -10.44 -3.80 4.75
N ASP A 74 -11.38 -4.71 4.45
CA ASP A 74 -11.40 -6.04 5.06
C ASP A 74 -10.12 -6.84 4.80
N ILE A 75 -9.50 -6.63 3.64
CA ILE A 75 -8.20 -7.24 3.29
C ILE A 75 -7.11 -6.75 4.26
N PHE A 76 -7.08 -5.45 4.53
CA PHE A 76 -6.15 -4.86 5.48
C PHE A 76 -6.38 -5.35 6.91
N TYR A 77 -7.64 -5.38 7.37
CA TYR A 77 -7.95 -5.86 8.72
C TYR A 77 -7.58 -7.32 8.91
N ASN A 78 -7.88 -8.17 7.94
CA ASN A 78 -7.50 -9.57 7.94
C ASN A 78 -5.97 -9.75 7.95
N PHE A 79 -5.26 -8.99 7.11
CA PHE A 79 -3.80 -8.97 7.10
C PHE A 79 -3.24 -8.53 8.45
N LEU A 80 -3.75 -7.46 9.02
CA LEU A 80 -3.31 -6.95 10.33
C LEU A 80 -3.47 -8.01 11.43
N TYR A 81 -4.63 -8.70 11.47
CA TYR A 81 -4.85 -9.80 12.40
C TYR A 81 -3.79 -10.90 12.23
N ARG A 82 -3.59 -11.37 11.01
CA ARG A 82 -2.65 -12.46 10.70
C ARG A 82 -1.19 -12.13 11.06
N ILE A 83 -0.73 -10.91 10.82
CA ILE A 83 0.64 -10.52 11.20
C ILE A 83 0.80 -10.37 12.72
N ARG A 84 -0.24 -9.91 13.42
CA ARG A 84 -0.25 -9.88 14.90
C ARG A 84 -0.17 -11.29 15.50
N GLU A 85 -0.84 -12.27 14.94
CA GLU A 85 -0.70 -13.68 15.33
C GLU A 85 0.74 -14.20 15.17
N GLN A 86 1.51 -13.68 14.23
CA GLN A 86 2.93 -14.01 14.04
C GLN A 86 3.89 -13.13 14.88
N GLY A 87 3.35 -12.33 15.80
CA GLY A 87 4.14 -11.49 16.70
C GLY A 87 4.75 -10.23 16.04
N ILE A 88 4.29 -9.82 14.87
CA ILE A 88 4.68 -8.55 14.26
C ILE A 88 3.86 -7.44 14.91
N MET A 89 4.47 -6.67 15.82
CA MET A 89 3.76 -5.66 16.63
C MET A 89 4.08 -4.20 16.24
N ILE A 90 5.00 -3.99 15.30
CA ILE A 90 5.40 -2.65 14.83
C ILE A 90 4.23 -1.93 14.13
N PRO A 91 4.28 -0.59 14.00
CA PRO A 91 3.27 0.19 13.29
C PRO A 91 3.09 -0.27 11.84
N VAL A 92 1.83 -0.31 11.40
CA VAL A 92 1.45 -0.62 10.01
C VAL A 92 0.71 0.57 9.44
N LEU A 93 1.22 1.11 8.34
CA LEU A 93 0.64 2.22 7.61
C LEU A 93 -0.11 1.67 6.39
N PRO A 94 -1.45 1.64 6.38
CA PRO A 94 -2.19 1.27 5.18
C PRO A 94 -1.90 2.25 4.04
N GLY A 95 -1.55 1.71 2.89
CA GLY A 95 -1.29 2.45 1.67
C GLY A 95 -2.57 2.63 0.84
N ILE A 96 -3.06 3.84 0.73
CA ILE A 96 -4.26 4.18 -0.04
C ILE A 96 -3.87 4.87 -1.33
N MET A 97 -4.34 4.36 -2.46
CA MET A 97 -4.08 4.95 -3.78
C MET A 97 -5.37 5.50 -4.38
N PRO A 98 -5.52 6.84 -4.43
CA PRO A 98 -6.63 7.45 -5.15
C PRO A 98 -6.52 7.20 -6.65
N ILE A 99 -7.46 6.48 -7.21
CA ILE A 99 -7.50 6.19 -8.64
C ILE A 99 -8.28 7.28 -9.36
N THR A 100 -7.60 8.05 -10.19
CA THR A 100 -8.17 9.20 -10.89
C THR A 100 -8.44 8.94 -12.38
N THR A 101 -8.01 7.78 -12.90
CA THR A 101 -8.29 7.38 -14.29
C THR A 101 -8.39 5.84 -14.40
N LYS A 102 -9.18 5.36 -15.35
CA LYS A 102 -9.31 3.94 -15.70
C LYS A 102 -7.96 3.30 -16.08
N LYS A 103 -7.13 4.05 -16.84
CA LYS A 103 -5.79 3.59 -17.23
C LYS A 103 -4.85 3.42 -16.02
N GLN A 104 -4.93 4.32 -15.03
CA GLN A 104 -4.15 4.20 -13.80
C GLN A 104 -4.54 2.92 -13.06
N LEU A 105 -5.83 2.63 -12.88
CA LEU A 105 -6.29 1.40 -12.22
C LEU A 105 -5.73 0.16 -12.91
N ALA A 106 -5.92 0.05 -14.22
CA ALA A 106 -5.47 -1.10 -15.00
C ALA A 106 -3.96 -1.33 -14.85
N ARG A 107 -3.15 -0.26 -14.98
CA ARG A 107 -1.68 -0.36 -14.82
C ARG A 107 -1.29 -0.75 -13.40
N SER A 108 -1.88 -0.11 -12.39
CA SER A 108 -1.54 -0.38 -11.00
C SER A 108 -1.87 -1.81 -10.59
N CYS A 109 -3.05 -2.32 -10.97
CA CYS A 109 -3.44 -3.70 -10.69
C CYS A 109 -2.57 -4.72 -11.44
N ALA A 110 -2.18 -4.44 -12.68
CA ALA A 110 -1.29 -5.31 -13.44
C ALA A 110 0.09 -5.45 -12.77
N LEU A 111 0.60 -4.39 -12.14
CA LEU A 111 1.89 -4.40 -11.46
C LEU A 111 1.84 -5.00 -10.04
N SER A 112 0.74 -4.79 -9.32
CA SER A 112 0.65 -5.17 -7.90
C SER A 112 -0.12 -6.45 -7.65
N GLY A 113 -0.86 -6.96 -8.63
CA GLY A 113 -1.79 -8.07 -8.44
C GLY A 113 -3.00 -7.75 -7.55
N THR A 114 -3.21 -6.47 -7.22
CA THR A 114 -4.30 -6.03 -6.33
C THR A 114 -5.67 -6.30 -6.91
N ALA A 115 -6.55 -6.91 -6.13
CA ALA A 115 -7.93 -7.18 -6.51
C ALA A 115 -8.79 -5.91 -6.49
N VAL A 116 -9.66 -5.78 -7.50
CA VAL A 116 -10.62 -4.68 -7.59
C VAL A 116 -11.99 -5.18 -7.13
N PRO A 117 -12.53 -4.69 -5.99
CA PRO A 117 -13.85 -5.11 -5.51
C PRO A 117 -14.95 -4.63 -6.47
N GLN A 118 -16.07 -5.35 -6.51
CA GLN A 118 -17.17 -5.08 -7.43
C GLN A 118 -17.71 -3.65 -7.31
N ARG A 119 -17.82 -3.12 -6.06
CA ARG A 119 -18.24 -1.73 -5.81
C ARG A 119 -17.35 -0.74 -6.55
N PHE A 120 -16.03 -0.90 -6.47
CA PHE A 120 -15.09 0.02 -7.11
C PHE A 120 -15.04 -0.17 -8.62
N ARG A 121 -15.15 -1.41 -9.09
CA ARG A 121 -15.25 -1.71 -10.53
C ARG A 121 -16.44 -1.01 -11.17
N ALA A 122 -17.63 -1.07 -10.54
CA ALA A 122 -18.82 -0.39 -11.02
C ALA A 122 -18.64 1.13 -11.14
N ILE A 123 -17.92 1.76 -10.20
CA ILE A 123 -17.57 3.20 -10.25
C ILE A 123 -16.68 3.49 -11.47
N VAL A 124 -15.63 2.69 -11.67
CA VAL A 124 -14.68 2.88 -12.77
C VAL A 124 -15.32 2.61 -14.13
N ASP A 125 -16.22 1.62 -14.22
CA ASP A 125 -16.93 1.30 -15.46
C ASP A 125 -17.91 2.42 -15.84
N TYR A 126 -18.56 3.05 -14.86
CA TYR A 126 -19.53 4.11 -15.12
C TYR A 126 -18.87 5.47 -15.39
N PHE A 127 -17.87 5.86 -14.61
CA PHE A 127 -17.24 7.19 -14.69
C PHE A 127 -15.92 7.23 -15.46
N GLY A 128 -15.35 6.08 -15.81
CA GLY A 128 -13.97 5.97 -16.29
C GLY A 128 -13.68 6.68 -17.62
N ASP A 129 -14.70 6.97 -18.42
CA ASP A 129 -14.59 7.65 -19.72
C ASP A 129 -14.75 9.19 -19.59
N ASP A 130 -15.18 9.70 -18.43
CA ASP A 130 -15.19 11.11 -18.07
C ASP A 130 -14.06 11.42 -17.08
N PRO A 131 -12.98 12.11 -17.49
CA PRO A 131 -11.83 12.35 -16.61
C PRO A 131 -12.16 13.15 -15.34
N ALA A 132 -13.10 14.07 -15.41
CA ALA A 132 -13.48 14.92 -14.28
C ALA A 132 -14.30 14.10 -13.26
N ALA A 133 -15.31 13.40 -13.75
CA ALA A 133 -16.14 12.52 -12.93
C ALA A 133 -15.33 11.39 -12.31
N MET A 134 -14.43 10.73 -13.07
CA MET A 134 -13.58 9.67 -12.56
C MET A 134 -12.62 10.15 -11.48
N LYS A 135 -12.01 11.33 -11.67
CA LYS A 135 -11.15 11.95 -10.64
C LYS A 135 -11.91 12.18 -9.35
N GLN A 136 -13.10 12.77 -9.44
CA GLN A 136 -13.94 13.04 -8.28
C GLN A 136 -14.37 11.75 -7.58
N ALA A 137 -14.84 10.76 -8.32
CA ALA A 137 -15.29 9.48 -7.78
C ALA A 137 -14.14 8.69 -7.13
N GLY A 138 -12.96 8.71 -7.73
CA GLY A 138 -11.77 8.07 -7.17
C GLY A 138 -11.26 8.71 -5.88
N ILE A 139 -11.30 10.05 -5.79
CA ILE A 139 -10.99 10.77 -4.55
C ILE A 139 -12.04 10.44 -3.47
N ALA A 140 -13.33 10.43 -3.82
CA ALA A 140 -14.39 10.09 -2.89
C ALA A 140 -14.24 8.65 -2.36
N TYR A 141 -13.91 7.69 -3.22
CA TYR A 141 -13.69 6.31 -2.81
C TYR A 141 -12.49 6.17 -1.86
N ALA A 142 -11.37 6.80 -2.18
CA ALA A 142 -10.20 6.79 -1.30
C ALA A 142 -10.47 7.48 0.04
N THR A 143 -11.24 8.57 0.04
CA THR A 143 -11.67 9.26 1.26
C THR A 143 -12.55 8.35 2.12
N ASP A 144 -13.51 7.63 1.54
CA ASP A 144 -14.38 6.66 2.22
C ASP A 144 -13.54 5.53 2.88
N GLN A 145 -12.55 4.99 2.16
CA GLN A 145 -11.61 4.02 2.75
C GLN A 145 -10.86 4.59 3.96
N ILE A 146 -10.37 5.83 3.86
CA ILE A 146 -9.63 6.49 4.94
C ILE A 146 -10.52 6.73 6.15
N ILE A 147 -11.76 7.17 5.95
CA ILE A 147 -12.74 7.38 7.03
C ILE A 147 -12.99 6.08 7.78
N ASP A 148 -13.23 4.98 7.05
CA ASP A 148 -13.44 3.67 7.66
C ASP A 148 -12.21 3.19 8.45
N LEU A 149 -10.99 3.35 7.90
CA LEU A 149 -9.76 3.02 8.61
C LEU A 149 -9.60 3.80 9.92
N ILE A 150 -9.86 5.11 9.89
CA ILE A 150 -9.78 5.97 11.07
C ILE A 150 -10.83 5.57 12.11
N ALA A 151 -12.07 5.31 11.68
CA ALA A 151 -13.15 4.87 12.55
C ALA A 151 -12.84 3.52 13.25
N ASN A 152 -12.02 2.68 12.61
CA ASN A 152 -11.55 1.41 13.17
C ASN A 152 -10.18 1.53 13.90
N GLY A 153 -9.77 2.76 14.27
CA GLY A 153 -8.62 2.99 15.14
C GLY A 153 -7.26 3.07 14.43
N VAL A 154 -7.23 3.09 13.10
CA VAL A 154 -6.00 3.30 12.33
C VAL A 154 -5.65 4.79 12.34
N ARG A 155 -4.47 5.13 12.88
CA ARG A 155 -4.06 6.54 13.07
C ARG A 155 -3.08 7.05 12.02
N ASN A 156 -2.38 6.17 11.35
CA ASN A 156 -1.33 6.53 10.39
C ASN A 156 -1.69 5.93 9.05
N ILE A 157 -1.84 6.76 8.03
CA ILE A 157 -2.24 6.35 6.68
C ILE A 157 -1.23 6.94 5.68
N HIS A 158 -0.78 6.10 4.75
CA HIS A 158 0.04 6.51 3.64
C HIS A 158 -0.82 6.71 2.39
N VAL A 159 -0.70 7.87 1.72
CA VAL A 159 -1.43 8.17 0.49
C VAL A 159 -0.47 8.19 -0.70
N TYR A 160 -0.67 7.29 -1.65
CA TYR A 160 0.05 7.27 -2.92
C TYR A 160 -0.49 8.34 -3.88
N SER A 161 -0.04 9.58 -3.73
CA SER A 161 -0.54 10.71 -4.54
C SER A 161 -0.07 10.69 -5.99
N MET A 162 0.91 9.88 -6.33
CA MET A 162 1.50 9.77 -7.66
C MET A 162 1.96 11.13 -8.21
N ASN A 163 2.57 11.94 -7.34
CA ASN A 163 3.02 13.31 -7.63
C ASN A 163 1.89 14.25 -8.11
N LYS A 164 0.68 14.05 -7.58
CA LYS A 164 -0.49 14.89 -7.82
C LYS A 164 -0.91 15.56 -6.51
N PRO A 165 -0.30 16.71 -6.15
CA PRO A 165 -0.57 17.37 -4.87
C PRO A 165 -2.04 17.78 -4.71
N GLU A 166 -2.72 18.11 -5.80
CA GLU A 166 -4.13 18.46 -5.79
C GLU A 166 -5.06 17.31 -5.37
N VAL A 167 -4.65 16.06 -5.60
CA VAL A 167 -5.41 14.87 -5.14
C VAL A 167 -5.25 14.70 -3.63
N ALA A 168 -4.03 14.82 -3.13
CA ALA A 168 -3.76 14.78 -1.69
C ALA A 168 -4.47 15.92 -0.96
N ALA A 169 -4.43 17.14 -1.49
CA ALA A 169 -5.11 18.31 -0.94
C ALA A 169 -6.64 18.11 -0.86
N ALA A 170 -7.25 17.54 -1.91
CA ALA A 170 -8.69 17.25 -1.92
C ALA A 170 -9.09 16.21 -0.86
N ILE A 171 -8.28 15.16 -0.67
CA ILE A 171 -8.51 14.19 0.41
C ILE A 171 -8.39 14.87 1.77
N MET A 172 -7.34 15.66 2.01
CA MET A 172 -7.15 16.38 3.27
C MET A 172 -8.30 17.36 3.56
N GLN A 173 -8.82 18.03 2.52
CA GLN A 173 -9.98 18.89 2.67
C GLN A 173 -11.22 18.12 3.09
N ASN A 174 -11.46 16.95 2.49
CA ASN A 174 -12.59 16.07 2.86
C ASN A 174 -12.47 15.52 4.28
N LEU A 175 -11.25 15.44 4.82
CA LEU A 175 -10.96 14.91 6.16
C LEU A 175 -10.71 16.01 7.21
N SER A 176 -10.86 17.28 6.89
CA SER A 176 -10.44 18.42 7.71
C SER A 176 -11.05 18.46 9.12
N GLU A 177 -12.24 17.91 9.30
CA GLU A 177 -12.88 17.80 10.62
C GLU A 177 -12.60 16.47 11.32
N ILE A 178 -12.07 15.48 10.60
CA ILE A 178 -11.79 14.12 11.12
C ILE A 178 -10.35 14.01 11.61
N VAL A 179 -9.41 14.62 10.87
CA VAL A 179 -7.98 14.63 11.19
C VAL A 179 -7.62 16.02 11.74
N LYS A 180 -7.63 16.13 13.06
CA LYS A 180 -7.26 17.36 13.78
C LYS A 180 -5.94 17.21 14.48
#